data_9cdeacae23f6ffa72af11ffa823627a7
#
_entry.id   9cdeacae23f6ffa72af11ffa823627a7
#
_cell.length_a   1.000
_cell.length_b   1.000
_cell.length_c   1.000
_cell.angle_alpha   90.00
_cell.angle_beta   90.00
_cell.angle_gamma   90.00
#
_symmetry.space_group_name_H-M   'P 1'
#
loop_
_entity.id
_entity.type
_entity.pdbx_description
1 polymer ?
#
loop_
_entity_poly.entity_id
_entity_poly.type
_entity_poly.pdbx_seq_one_letter_code
_entity_poly.pdbx_strand_id
1 'polypeptide(L)'
;MNFLDSSVVYSTTNPLLEKGRQLAKRAVLQVLTVVLAVIFPSWVMAHEIRPAIATFAMQPTGEYSITISLNLEAILSGIGAEHEDTDDSPNAERYNQLRELSSQDLNSQFQGFQEEFLDGVTLRFGDDIAESPEVGQLAIPEVGDLELARISEITLTGVVPYGAESFVWQWKEAFGSSVIRVLPRGEGDGVSFWLQNGNPSDPISLEGIDQRTRWEQFLDYIIIGFEHIVPKGLDHILFVIGIFLLSTHWKPLLTQVTAFTIAHSITLGLSIYGIVQLPSNIVEPLIAASIVYVGIENLFTQKLQKWRATVVFAFGLLPGLGFASVLFEIGLPRDAFLEGLLAFNIGVELGQLAVIAVAYVLVGFGGRNREWYRPWVIVPGSLVVSIVGGWWFLERTVLAS
;
A
#
# COMPACT_ATOMS: atom_id res chain seq x y z
N MET A 1 56.09 52.29 -28.71
CA MET A 1 56.84 51.18 -28.09
C MET A 1 55.89 50.33 -27.29
N ASN A 2 55.57 49.19 -27.89
CA ASN A 2 54.51 48.23 -27.44
C ASN A 2 54.98 47.46 -26.24
N PHE A 3 54.05 47.13 -25.34
CA PHE A 3 54.03 45.83 -24.64
C PHE A 3 52.61 45.44 -24.38
N LEU A 4 52.15 44.45 -25.12
CA LEU A 4 50.95 43.60 -24.85
C LEU A 4 51.33 42.66 -23.71
N ASP A 5 50.53 42.68 -22.65
CA ASP A 5 50.60 41.68 -21.60
C ASP A 5 49.34 40.77 -21.68
N SER A 6 49.59 39.58 -22.23
CA SER A 6 48.62 38.54 -22.37
C SER A 6 48.63 37.67 -21.12
N SER A 7 47.72 37.94 -20.18
CA SER A 7 47.50 37.08 -19.03
C SER A 7 46.73 35.80 -19.43
N VAL A 8 47.54 34.73 -19.64
CA VAL A 8 47.00 33.37 -19.79
C VAL A 8 46.50 32.89 -18.43
N VAL A 9 45.17 32.87 -18.27
CA VAL A 9 44.51 32.21 -17.11
C VAL A 9 44.58 30.71 -17.31
N TYR A 10 45.56 30.05 -16.69
CA TYR A 10 45.57 28.59 -16.55
C TYR A 10 44.50 28.16 -15.59
N SER A 11 43.40 27.67 -16.13
CA SER A 11 42.40 26.90 -15.35
C SER A 11 43.04 25.57 -14.96
N THR A 12 43.65 25.50 -13.78
CA THR A 12 44.14 24.27 -13.20
C THR A 12 42.97 23.47 -12.66
N THR A 13 42.31 22.72 -13.52
CA THR A 13 41.40 21.65 -13.08
C THR A 13 42.24 20.60 -12.37
N ASN A 14 41.99 20.39 -11.08
CA ASN A 14 42.72 19.43 -10.26
C ASN A 14 42.46 18.01 -10.84
N PRO A 15 43.48 17.33 -11.40
CA PRO A 15 43.30 16.05 -12.09
C PRO A 15 42.78 14.94 -11.20
N LEU A 16 42.95 15.05 -9.88
CA LEU A 16 42.39 14.12 -8.89
C LEU A 16 40.88 14.27 -8.76
N LEU A 17 40.32 15.48 -8.84
CA LEU A 17 38.89 15.75 -8.83
C LEU A 17 38.20 15.26 -10.11
N GLU A 18 38.87 15.37 -11.24
CA GLU A 18 38.36 14.90 -12.52
C GLU A 18 38.36 13.37 -12.60
N LYS A 19 39.43 12.74 -12.09
CA LYS A 19 39.51 11.28 -11.96
C LYS A 19 38.46 10.72 -10.99
N GLY A 20 38.20 11.39 -9.86
CA GLY A 20 37.13 11.06 -8.93
C GLY A 20 35.73 11.18 -9.57
N ARG A 21 35.46 12.23 -10.35
CA ARG A 21 34.21 12.39 -11.12
C ARG A 21 33.99 11.30 -12.17
N GLN A 22 35.07 10.90 -12.88
CA GLN A 22 34.96 9.81 -13.86
C GLN A 22 34.75 8.45 -13.23
N LEU A 23 35.40 8.16 -12.10
CA LEU A 23 35.15 6.94 -11.31
C LEU A 23 33.74 6.88 -10.77
N ALA A 24 33.22 7.99 -10.23
CA ALA A 24 31.86 8.09 -9.77
C ALA A 24 30.82 7.89 -10.89
N LYS A 25 31.04 8.52 -12.07
CA LYS A 25 30.15 8.30 -13.24
C LYS A 25 30.17 6.83 -13.71
N ARG A 26 31.35 6.19 -13.72
CA ARG A 26 31.45 4.75 -14.06
C ARG A 26 30.75 3.86 -13.03
N ALA A 27 30.91 4.15 -11.73
CA ALA A 27 30.23 3.41 -10.67
C ALA A 27 28.70 3.55 -10.76
N VAL A 28 28.18 4.77 -10.99
CA VAL A 28 26.76 5.01 -11.20
C VAL A 28 26.24 4.29 -12.45
N LEU A 29 27.00 4.32 -13.54
CA LEU A 29 26.63 3.62 -14.78
C LEU A 29 26.64 2.09 -14.58
N GLN A 30 27.61 1.55 -13.84
CA GLN A 30 27.68 0.14 -13.51
C GLN A 30 26.53 -0.29 -12.59
N VAL A 31 26.20 0.50 -11.57
CA VAL A 31 25.03 0.24 -10.71
C VAL A 31 23.73 0.30 -11.53
N LEU A 32 23.58 1.30 -12.40
CA LEU A 32 22.42 1.41 -13.29
C LEU A 32 22.32 0.21 -14.27
N THR A 33 23.47 -0.25 -14.79
CA THR A 33 23.52 -1.42 -15.69
C THR A 33 23.20 -2.72 -14.94
N VAL A 34 23.67 -2.86 -13.70
CA VAL A 34 23.32 -4.02 -12.84
C VAL A 34 21.86 -3.97 -12.46
N VAL A 35 21.32 -2.81 -12.07
CA VAL A 35 19.89 -2.60 -11.76
C VAL A 35 19.03 -2.94 -12.98
N LEU A 36 19.40 -2.45 -14.18
CA LEU A 36 18.70 -2.78 -15.41
C LEU A 36 18.84 -4.26 -15.80
N ALA A 37 19.99 -4.89 -15.55
CA ALA A 37 20.21 -6.31 -15.85
C ALA A 37 19.47 -7.23 -14.88
N VAL A 38 19.19 -6.79 -13.64
CA VAL A 38 18.44 -7.54 -12.63
C VAL A 38 16.92 -7.38 -12.85
N ILE A 39 16.46 -6.24 -13.41
CA ILE A 39 15.03 -6.02 -13.74
C ILE A 39 14.56 -6.94 -14.89
N PHE A 40 15.46 -7.38 -15.78
CA PHE A 40 15.08 -8.07 -17.01
C PHE A 40 14.80 -9.58 -16.95
N PRO A 41 15.13 -10.37 -15.92
CA PRO A 41 14.81 -11.81 -15.94
C PRO A 41 14.04 -12.37 -14.73
N SER A 42 13.11 -11.65 -14.11
CA SER A 42 12.32 -12.27 -13.04
C SER A 42 10.82 -12.03 -13.28
N TRP A 43 10.22 -12.91 -14.06
CA TRP A 43 8.78 -13.12 -14.09
C TRP A 43 8.42 -14.00 -12.87
N VAL A 44 8.58 -13.47 -11.69
CA VAL A 44 7.97 -14.02 -10.49
C VAL A 44 6.78 -13.14 -10.19
N MET A 45 5.60 -13.73 -10.27
CA MET A 45 4.32 -13.08 -10.10
C MET A 45 3.93 -13.24 -8.65
N ALA A 46 3.97 -12.14 -7.93
CA ALA A 46 3.50 -12.05 -6.55
C ALA A 46 1.97 -11.97 -6.53
N HIS A 47 1.32 -12.77 -5.68
CA HIS A 47 -0.13 -12.77 -5.51
C HIS A 47 -0.51 -12.10 -4.19
N GLU A 48 -0.87 -10.82 -4.26
CA GLU A 48 -1.33 -10.05 -3.11
C GLU A 48 -2.56 -10.71 -2.45
N ILE A 49 -2.51 -10.89 -1.12
CA ILE A 49 -3.62 -11.41 -0.33
C ILE A 49 -4.59 -10.27 -0.05
N ARG A 50 -5.76 -10.33 -0.68
CA ARG A 50 -6.83 -9.34 -0.47
C ARG A 50 -7.70 -9.74 0.71
N PRO A 51 -8.17 -8.78 1.54
CA PRO A 51 -9.12 -9.07 2.59
C PRO A 51 -10.44 -9.57 2.04
N ALA A 52 -11.13 -10.37 2.82
CA ALA A 52 -12.49 -10.77 2.52
C ALA A 52 -13.44 -9.59 2.71
N ILE A 53 -14.37 -9.39 1.76
CA ILE A 53 -15.38 -8.33 1.83
C ILE A 53 -16.74 -8.99 2.10
N ALA A 54 -17.23 -8.88 3.33
CA ALA A 54 -18.55 -9.36 3.74
C ALA A 54 -19.57 -8.22 3.63
N THR A 55 -20.59 -8.39 2.81
CA THR A 55 -21.69 -7.42 2.66
C THR A 55 -22.95 -7.95 3.36
N PHE A 56 -23.30 -7.35 4.48
CA PHE A 56 -24.51 -7.65 5.24
C PHE A 56 -25.69 -6.85 4.68
N ALA A 57 -26.77 -7.55 4.33
CA ALA A 57 -28.04 -6.97 3.91
C ALA A 57 -29.18 -7.61 4.69
N MET A 58 -30.10 -6.79 5.20
CA MET A 58 -31.27 -7.26 5.92
C MET A 58 -32.56 -6.94 5.17
N GLN A 59 -33.43 -7.94 5.06
CA GLN A 59 -34.76 -7.80 4.45
C GLN A 59 -35.79 -7.30 5.46
N PRO A 60 -36.89 -6.68 5.01
CA PRO A 60 -37.99 -6.28 5.90
C PRO A 60 -38.62 -7.44 6.66
N THR A 61 -38.47 -8.67 6.18
CA THR A 61 -38.92 -9.91 6.81
C THR A 61 -38.13 -10.30 8.06
N GLY A 62 -36.98 -9.67 8.30
CA GLY A 62 -36.05 -10.05 9.36
C GLY A 62 -35.00 -11.08 8.89
N GLU A 63 -35.08 -11.56 7.66
CA GLU A 63 -34.05 -12.39 7.07
C GLU A 63 -32.82 -11.53 6.73
N TYR A 64 -31.61 -12.08 6.90
CA TYR A 64 -30.38 -11.45 6.47
C TYR A 64 -29.63 -12.30 5.45
N SER A 65 -28.83 -11.64 4.63
CA SER A 65 -27.84 -12.27 3.79
C SER A 65 -26.48 -11.59 3.96
N ILE A 66 -25.42 -12.39 3.97
CA ILE A 66 -24.03 -11.89 3.98
C ILE A 66 -23.35 -12.45 2.74
N THR A 67 -23.08 -11.61 1.77
CA THR A 67 -22.28 -11.99 0.60
C THR A 67 -20.83 -11.69 0.88
N ILE A 68 -19.97 -12.72 0.86
CA ILE A 68 -18.54 -12.63 1.16
C ILE A 68 -17.76 -12.86 -0.13
N SER A 69 -17.11 -11.82 -0.62
CA SER A 69 -16.15 -11.90 -1.73
C SER A 69 -14.75 -12.16 -1.15
N LEU A 70 -14.10 -13.25 -1.57
CA LEU A 70 -12.85 -13.71 -0.96
C LEU A 70 -11.99 -14.51 -1.95
N ASN A 71 -10.70 -14.66 -1.63
CA ASN A 71 -9.80 -15.61 -2.28
C ASN A 71 -9.98 -16.98 -1.58
N LEU A 72 -10.87 -17.81 -2.16
CA LEU A 72 -11.21 -19.11 -1.57
C LEU A 72 -10.02 -20.06 -1.51
N GLU A 73 -9.15 -20.03 -2.50
CA GLU A 73 -7.96 -20.87 -2.58
C GLU A 73 -6.96 -20.55 -1.48
N ALA A 74 -6.80 -19.27 -1.13
CA ALA A 74 -5.94 -18.86 -0.03
C ALA A 74 -6.45 -19.42 1.31
N ILE A 75 -7.75 -19.33 1.56
CA ILE A 75 -8.37 -19.89 2.78
C ILE A 75 -8.23 -21.41 2.81
N LEU A 76 -8.53 -22.11 1.72
CA LEU A 76 -8.43 -23.57 1.63
C LEU A 76 -6.99 -24.09 1.72
N SER A 77 -6.01 -23.28 1.35
CA SER A 77 -4.59 -23.60 1.49
C SER A 77 -4.06 -23.30 2.90
N GLY A 78 -4.79 -22.52 3.70
CA GLY A 78 -4.38 -22.09 5.02
C GLY A 78 -3.34 -20.97 4.97
N ILE A 79 -3.45 -20.07 4.00
CA ILE A 79 -2.64 -18.86 3.93
C ILE A 79 -3.38 -17.74 4.67
N GLY A 80 -2.81 -17.29 5.76
CA GLY A 80 -3.37 -16.26 6.63
C GLY A 80 -2.77 -14.86 6.42
N ALA A 81 -3.17 -13.92 7.28
CA ALA A 81 -2.77 -12.50 7.21
C ALA A 81 -1.29 -12.22 7.51
N GLU A 82 -0.54 -13.22 7.97
CA GLU A 82 0.89 -13.11 8.26
C GLU A 82 1.77 -12.99 7.02
N HIS A 83 1.23 -13.31 5.84
CA HIS A 83 1.91 -13.21 4.55
C HIS A 83 1.32 -12.04 3.75
N GLU A 84 2.16 -11.17 3.22
CA GLU A 84 1.75 -10.12 2.28
C GLU A 84 1.52 -10.69 0.88
N ASP A 85 2.16 -11.83 0.58
CA ASP A 85 2.13 -12.54 -0.68
C ASP A 85 1.87 -14.03 -0.46
N THR A 86 1.08 -14.65 -1.33
CA THR A 86 0.81 -16.09 -1.25
C THR A 86 2.05 -16.93 -1.54
N ASP A 87 3.00 -16.41 -2.34
CA ASP A 87 4.22 -17.13 -2.69
C ASP A 87 5.23 -17.19 -1.53
N ASP A 88 5.15 -16.27 -0.56
CA ASP A 88 5.96 -16.28 0.65
C ASP A 88 5.48 -17.30 1.71
N SER A 89 4.30 -17.89 1.48
CA SER A 89 3.73 -18.87 2.39
C SER A 89 4.32 -20.26 2.18
N PRO A 90 4.56 -21.03 3.25
CA PRO A 90 4.90 -22.46 3.14
C PRO A 90 3.80 -23.27 2.43
N ASN A 91 2.61 -22.73 2.28
CA ASN A 91 1.46 -23.34 1.60
C ASN A 91 1.29 -22.88 0.14
N ALA A 92 2.23 -22.13 -0.43
CA ALA A 92 2.19 -21.61 -1.80
C ALA A 92 1.95 -22.69 -2.86
N GLU A 93 2.61 -23.85 -2.74
CA GLU A 93 2.41 -24.99 -3.68
C GLU A 93 0.97 -25.49 -3.66
N ARG A 94 0.35 -25.61 -2.49
CA ARG A 94 -1.06 -26.02 -2.36
C ARG A 94 -2.00 -24.97 -2.93
N TYR A 95 -1.73 -23.70 -2.69
CA TYR A 95 -2.48 -22.59 -3.25
C TYR A 95 -2.48 -22.63 -4.77
N ASN A 96 -1.30 -22.79 -5.40
CA ASN A 96 -1.17 -22.87 -6.85
C ASN A 96 -1.90 -24.08 -7.43
N GLN A 97 -1.86 -25.24 -6.77
CA GLN A 97 -2.64 -26.41 -7.17
C GLN A 97 -4.17 -26.15 -7.12
N LEU A 98 -4.67 -25.45 -6.10
CA LEU A 98 -6.09 -25.12 -5.97
C LEU A 98 -6.56 -24.16 -7.06
N ARG A 99 -5.70 -23.22 -7.50
CA ARG A 99 -6.01 -22.26 -8.55
C ARG A 99 -6.19 -22.88 -9.95
N GLU A 100 -5.57 -24.01 -10.19
CA GLU A 100 -5.72 -24.77 -11.45
C GLU A 100 -7.02 -25.60 -11.50
N LEU A 101 -7.69 -25.78 -10.34
CA LEU A 101 -8.93 -26.56 -10.28
C LEU A 101 -10.08 -25.85 -11.00
N SER A 102 -10.92 -26.65 -11.66
CA SER A 102 -12.19 -26.15 -12.19
C SER A 102 -13.08 -25.61 -11.06
N SER A 103 -14.04 -24.73 -11.38
CA SER A 103 -15.03 -24.24 -10.41
C SER A 103 -15.76 -25.37 -9.70
N GLN A 104 -16.05 -26.48 -10.39
CA GLN A 104 -16.72 -27.64 -9.81
C GLN A 104 -15.82 -28.42 -8.83
N ASP A 105 -14.55 -28.62 -9.17
CA ASP A 105 -13.60 -29.33 -8.30
C ASP A 105 -13.29 -28.51 -7.06
N LEU A 106 -13.11 -27.19 -7.21
CA LEU A 106 -12.89 -26.30 -6.08
C LEU A 106 -14.12 -26.24 -5.15
N ASN A 107 -15.33 -26.23 -5.71
CA ASN A 107 -16.56 -26.35 -4.91
C ASN A 107 -16.57 -27.65 -4.09
N SER A 108 -16.13 -28.76 -4.68
CA SER A 108 -16.04 -30.04 -3.96
C SER A 108 -15.04 -29.98 -2.80
N GLN A 109 -13.92 -29.26 -2.96
CA GLN A 109 -12.96 -29.01 -1.88
C GLN A 109 -13.60 -28.16 -0.76
N PHE A 110 -14.34 -27.11 -1.13
CA PHE A 110 -15.04 -26.26 -0.16
C PHE A 110 -16.08 -27.02 0.64
N GLN A 111 -16.83 -27.92 0.02
CA GLN A 111 -17.82 -28.75 0.75
C GLN A 111 -17.18 -29.54 1.89
N GLY A 112 -15.96 -30.04 1.71
CA GLY A 112 -15.20 -30.70 2.78
C GLY A 112 -14.68 -29.77 3.87
N PHE A 113 -14.62 -28.47 3.59
CA PHE A 113 -14.11 -27.43 4.49
C PHE A 113 -15.22 -26.54 5.07
N GLN A 114 -16.44 -26.68 4.60
CA GLN A 114 -17.58 -25.80 4.92
C GLN A 114 -17.83 -25.66 6.43
N GLU A 115 -17.70 -26.73 7.19
CA GLU A 115 -17.88 -26.71 8.64
C GLU A 115 -16.79 -25.86 9.32
N GLU A 116 -15.53 -26.04 8.95
CA GLU A 116 -14.42 -25.24 9.44
C GLU A 116 -14.53 -23.76 9.02
N PHE A 117 -15.04 -23.50 7.82
CA PHE A 117 -15.30 -22.13 7.34
C PHE A 117 -16.35 -21.44 8.21
N LEU A 118 -17.47 -22.11 8.49
CA LEU A 118 -18.53 -21.57 9.33
C LEU A 118 -18.07 -21.34 10.78
N ASP A 119 -17.23 -22.22 11.33
CA ASP A 119 -16.61 -22.04 12.65
C ASP A 119 -15.68 -20.80 12.70
N GLY A 120 -15.17 -20.39 11.54
CA GLY A 120 -14.33 -19.19 11.39
C GLY A 120 -15.13 -17.90 11.23
N VAL A 121 -16.45 -17.98 11.05
CA VAL A 121 -17.32 -16.82 10.88
C VAL A 121 -18.26 -16.71 12.08
N THR A 122 -18.11 -15.68 12.89
CA THR A 122 -18.98 -15.47 14.05
C THR A 122 -19.85 -14.23 13.84
N LEU A 123 -21.15 -14.42 13.94
CA LEU A 123 -22.16 -13.37 13.93
C LEU A 123 -22.95 -13.44 15.22
N ARG A 124 -22.86 -12.41 16.06
CA ARG A 124 -23.58 -12.35 17.35
C ARG A 124 -24.57 -11.19 17.33
N PHE A 125 -25.82 -11.46 17.67
CA PHE A 125 -26.85 -10.45 17.81
C PHE A 125 -27.10 -10.14 19.30
N GLY A 126 -26.93 -8.88 19.70
CA GLY A 126 -27.02 -8.47 21.09
C GLY A 126 -26.02 -9.23 22.00
N ASP A 127 -26.53 -9.75 23.12
CA ASP A 127 -25.74 -10.58 24.05
C ASP A 127 -25.77 -12.09 23.70
N ASP A 128 -26.58 -12.49 22.73
CA ASP A 128 -26.74 -13.87 22.30
C ASP A 128 -25.81 -14.25 21.15
N ILE A 129 -25.36 -15.50 21.13
CA ILE A 129 -24.66 -16.07 19.99
C ILE A 129 -25.71 -16.39 18.93
N ALA A 130 -25.54 -15.87 17.72
CA ALA A 130 -26.43 -16.23 16.62
C ALA A 130 -26.38 -17.75 16.35
N GLU A 131 -27.47 -18.29 15.86
CA GLU A 131 -27.41 -19.58 15.17
C GLU A 131 -26.43 -19.45 14.02
N SER A 132 -25.58 -20.46 13.82
CA SER A 132 -24.61 -20.46 12.73
C SER A 132 -25.34 -20.21 11.41
N PRO A 133 -24.91 -19.23 10.60
CA PRO A 133 -25.55 -18.94 9.32
C PRO A 133 -25.46 -20.16 8.40
N GLU A 134 -26.47 -20.35 7.55
CA GLU A 134 -26.43 -21.40 6.53
C GLU A 134 -25.71 -20.90 5.27
N VAL A 135 -24.93 -21.79 4.62
CA VAL A 135 -24.35 -21.50 3.31
C VAL A 135 -25.46 -21.62 2.25
N GLY A 136 -25.90 -20.50 1.72
CA GLY A 136 -26.93 -20.44 0.69
C GLY A 136 -26.39 -20.70 -0.71
N GLN A 137 -25.45 -19.91 -1.16
CA GLN A 137 -24.86 -19.98 -2.51
C GLN A 137 -23.36 -19.82 -2.46
N LEU A 138 -22.67 -20.59 -3.32
CA LEU A 138 -21.24 -20.43 -3.61
C LEU A 138 -21.07 -20.21 -5.11
N ALA A 139 -20.53 -19.08 -5.50
CA ALA A 139 -20.20 -18.73 -6.88
C ALA A 139 -18.69 -18.68 -7.04
N ILE A 140 -18.15 -19.62 -7.81
CA ILE A 140 -16.72 -19.72 -8.14
C ILE A 140 -16.57 -19.42 -9.62
N PRO A 141 -15.84 -18.36 -10.03
CA PRO A 141 -15.56 -18.12 -11.44
C PRO A 141 -14.74 -19.26 -12.08
N GLU A 142 -14.84 -19.41 -13.39
CA GLU A 142 -13.96 -20.32 -14.13
C GLU A 142 -12.51 -19.89 -14.01
N VAL A 143 -11.61 -20.86 -14.25
CA VAL A 143 -10.17 -20.60 -14.24
C VAL A 143 -9.85 -19.55 -15.29
N GLY A 144 -9.35 -18.43 -14.83
CA GLY A 144 -8.93 -17.29 -15.65
C GLY A 144 -7.41 -17.20 -15.75
N ASP A 145 -6.92 -15.98 -15.66
CA ASP A 145 -5.49 -15.69 -15.58
C ASP A 145 -4.94 -16.17 -14.22
N LEU A 146 -4.01 -17.12 -14.26
CA LEU A 146 -3.39 -17.66 -13.05
C LEU A 146 -2.46 -16.66 -12.36
N GLU A 147 -2.21 -15.51 -12.96
CA GLU A 147 -1.44 -14.42 -12.38
C GLU A 147 -2.28 -13.50 -11.51
N LEU A 148 -3.62 -13.63 -11.58
CA LEU A 148 -4.57 -12.84 -10.79
C LEU A 148 -5.33 -13.73 -9.81
N ALA A 149 -5.54 -13.27 -8.58
CA ALA A 149 -6.35 -13.99 -7.60
C ALA A 149 -7.78 -14.15 -8.12
N ARG A 150 -8.31 -15.40 -8.10
CA ARG A 150 -9.70 -15.70 -8.43
C ARG A 150 -10.58 -15.38 -7.23
N ILE A 151 -11.48 -14.41 -7.37
CA ILE A 151 -12.38 -14.01 -6.30
C ILE A 151 -13.67 -14.79 -6.38
N SER A 152 -13.95 -15.59 -5.36
CA SER A 152 -15.19 -16.36 -5.17
C SER A 152 -16.16 -15.59 -4.28
N GLU A 153 -17.46 -15.87 -4.42
CA GLU A 153 -18.51 -15.28 -3.60
C GLU A 153 -19.27 -16.37 -2.84
N ILE A 154 -19.33 -16.24 -1.52
CA ILE A 154 -20.10 -17.11 -0.63
C ILE A 154 -21.24 -16.29 -0.02
N THR A 155 -22.47 -16.74 -0.17
CA THR A 155 -23.63 -16.12 0.46
C THR A 155 -24.04 -16.94 1.67
N LEU A 156 -23.99 -16.31 2.84
CA LEU A 156 -24.54 -16.86 4.09
C LEU A 156 -25.91 -16.24 4.34
N THR A 157 -26.86 -17.05 4.85
CA THR A 157 -28.22 -16.61 5.14
C THR A 157 -28.65 -17.02 6.54
N GLY A 158 -29.59 -16.26 7.11
CA GLY A 158 -30.17 -16.56 8.40
C GLY A 158 -31.28 -15.57 8.76
N VAL A 159 -31.76 -15.66 10.00
CA VAL A 159 -32.84 -14.81 10.52
C VAL A 159 -32.30 -14.01 11.71
N VAL A 160 -32.55 -12.71 11.71
CA VAL A 160 -32.20 -11.84 12.84
C VAL A 160 -33.12 -12.21 14.04
N PRO A 161 -32.55 -12.51 15.21
CA PRO A 161 -33.34 -12.78 16.40
C PRO A 161 -34.30 -11.63 16.75
N TYR A 162 -35.51 -11.98 17.20
CA TYR A 162 -36.50 -10.97 17.56
C TYR A 162 -35.99 -10.05 18.68
N GLY A 163 -36.09 -8.75 18.47
CA GLY A 163 -35.64 -7.74 19.44
C GLY A 163 -34.12 -7.44 19.39
N ALA A 164 -33.37 -8.01 18.47
CA ALA A 164 -31.98 -7.64 18.28
C ALA A 164 -31.88 -6.23 17.69
N GLU A 165 -31.14 -5.35 18.36
CA GLU A 165 -30.88 -3.96 17.94
C GLU A 165 -29.54 -3.79 17.26
N SER A 166 -28.62 -4.74 17.46
CA SER A 166 -27.24 -4.69 16.89
C SER A 166 -26.71 -6.10 16.66
N PHE A 167 -25.62 -6.16 15.89
CA PHE A 167 -24.83 -7.39 15.74
C PHE A 167 -23.33 -7.07 15.81
N VAL A 168 -22.54 -8.12 16.12
CA VAL A 168 -21.08 -8.12 16.11
C VAL A 168 -20.63 -9.13 15.07
N TRP A 169 -19.74 -8.70 14.18
CA TRP A 169 -19.08 -9.54 13.20
C TRP A 169 -17.69 -9.90 13.67
N GLN A 170 -17.29 -11.16 13.53
CA GLN A 170 -15.92 -11.61 13.77
C GLN A 170 -15.49 -12.60 12.70
N TRP A 171 -14.28 -12.42 12.20
CA TRP A 171 -13.65 -13.20 11.16
C TRP A 171 -12.37 -13.83 11.72
N LYS A 172 -12.22 -15.15 11.55
CA LYS A 172 -11.06 -15.91 12.09
C LYS A 172 -9.76 -15.35 11.54
N GLU A 173 -8.77 -15.10 12.41
CA GLU A 173 -7.46 -14.57 12.04
C GLU A 173 -6.77 -15.38 10.94
N ALA A 174 -6.90 -16.72 11.00
CA ALA A 174 -6.35 -17.63 9.99
C ALA A 174 -6.93 -17.44 8.58
N PHE A 175 -8.04 -16.72 8.42
CA PHE A 175 -8.65 -16.40 7.12
C PHE A 175 -8.20 -15.02 6.59
N GLY A 176 -7.29 -14.36 7.28
CA GLY A 176 -6.82 -13.03 6.93
C GLY A 176 -7.67 -11.90 7.51
N SER A 177 -7.49 -10.69 6.97
CA SER A 177 -8.31 -9.54 7.33
C SER A 177 -9.68 -9.57 6.63
N SER A 178 -10.67 -8.88 7.21
CA SER A 178 -11.99 -8.76 6.60
C SER A 178 -12.54 -7.34 6.69
N VAL A 179 -13.40 -7.00 5.75
CA VAL A 179 -14.22 -5.78 5.77
C VAL A 179 -15.68 -6.23 5.89
N ILE A 180 -16.40 -5.76 6.90
CA ILE A 180 -17.85 -5.91 6.95
C ILE A 180 -18.51 -4.63 6.46
N ARG A 181 -19.25 -4.74 5.36
CA ARG A 181 -20.09 -3.67 4.80
C ARG A 181 -21.52 -3.94 5.18
N VAL A 182 -22.20 -2.96 5.77
CA VAL A 182 -23.59 -3.08 6.18
C VAL A 182 -24.43 -2.16 5.31
N LEU A 183 -25.38 -2.75 4.59
CA LEU A 183 -26.32 -2.00 3.75
C LEU A 183 -27.48 -1.50 4.59
N PRO A 184 -27.94 -0.24 4.40
CA PRO A 184 -29.13 0.27 5.08
C PRO A 184 -30.39 -0.45 4.60
N ARG A 185 -31.46 -0.43 5.41
CA ARG A 185 -32.80 -0.94 5.04
C ARG A 185 -33.51 -0.08 4.01
N GLY A 186 -32.85 0.39 2.98
CA GLY A 186 -33.40 1.29 1.98
C GLY A 186 -32.36 1.67 0.94
N GLU A 187 -32.66 2.68 0.12
CA GLU A 187 -31.68 3.23 -0.82
C GLU A 187 -30.62 4.02 -0.04
N GLY A 188 -29.36 3.69 -0.22
CA GLY A 188 -28.22 4.38 0.38
C GLY A 188 -26.96 3.54 0.36
N ASP A 189 -25.84 4.21 0.56
CA ASP A 189 -24.54 3.55 0.66
C ASP A 189 -24.37 2.87 2.00
N GLY A 190 -23.78 1.68 1.97
CA GLY A 190 -23.45 0.95 3.18
C GLY A 190 -22.29 1.59 3.95
N VAL A 191 -22.20 1.28 5.25
CA VAL A 191 -21.03 1.61 6.07
C VAL A 191 -20.12 0.41 6.15
N SER A 192 -18.80 0.64 6.00
CA SER A 192 -17.80 -0.42 6.04
C SER A 192 -16.93 -0.29 7.30
N PHE A 193 -16.59 -1.45 7.89
CA PHE A 193 -15.72 -1.57 9.05
C PHE A 193 -14.59 -2.53 8.71
N TRP A 194 -13.36 -2.07 8.89
CA TRP A 194 -12.16 -2.87 8.69
C TRP A 194 -11.81 -3.65 9.95
N LEU A 195 -11.59 -4.95 9.83
CA LEU A 195 -11.26 -5.84 10.92
C LEU A 195 -9.98 -6.63 10.63
N GLN A 196 -9.08 -6.63 11.59
CA GLN A 196 -7.78 -7.31 11.49
C GLN A 196 -7.55 -8.20 12.71
N ASN A 197 -6.66 -9.17 12.58
CA ASN A 197 -6.16 -10.00 13.68
C ASN A 197 -7.27 -10.77 14.43
N GLY A 198 -8.33 -11.17 13.74
CA GLY A 198 -9.44 -11.90 14.36
C GLY A 198 -10.27 -11.09 15.36
N ASN A 199 -10.05 -9.78 15.47
CA ASN A 199 -10.79 -8.93 16.38
C ASN A 199 -12.26 -8.83 15.97
N PRO A 200 -13.22 -8.88 16.95
CA PRO A 200 -14.62 -8.61 16.66
C PRO A 200 -14.83 -7.13 16.32
N SER A 201 -15.88 -6.86 15.54
CA SER A 201 -16.34 -5.47 15.36
C SER A 201 -16.91 -4.89 16.66
N ASP A 202 -16.97 -3.56 16.75
CA ASP A 202 -17.91 -2.92 17.67
C ASP A 202 -19.34 -3.33 17.32
N PRO A 203 -20.30 -3.23 18.26
CA PRO A 203 -21.71 -3.49 17.97
C PRO A 203 -22.24 -2.59 16.84
N ILE A 204 -22.72 -3.21 15.75
CA ILE A 204 -23.25 -2.53 14.58
C ILE A 204 -24.77 -2.49 14.66
N SER A 205 -25.38 -1.31 14.65
CA SER A 205 -26.84 -1.15 14.77
C SER A 205 -27.59 -1.73 13.56
N LEU A 206 -28.73 -2.40 13.83
CA LEU A 206 -29.66 -2.92 12.83
C LEU A 206 -30.80 -1.95 12.49
N GLU A 207 -31.13 -1.00 13.37
CA GLU A 207 -32.27 -0.08 13.18
C GLU A 207 -32.02 1.08 12.25
N GLY A 208 -30.83 1.31 11.93
CA GLY A 208 -30.32 2.33 11.02
C GLY A 208 -28.83 2.42 11.28
N ILE A 209 -28.08 2.36 10.24
CA ILE A 209 -26.70 2.77 10.31
C ILE A 209 -26.81 4.24 10.68
N ASP A 210 -26.42 4.59 11.91
CA ASP A 210 -26.14 5.98 12.22
C ASP A 210 -25.17 6.44 11.14
N GLN A 211 -25.70 7.23 10.20
CA GLN A 211 -24.89 7.71 9.09
C GLN A 211 -23.79 8.50 9.77
N ARG A 212 -22.61 7.89 9.90
CA ARG A 212 -21.43 8.67 10.23
C ARG A 212 -21.49 9.88 9.33
N THR A 213 -21.50 11.05 9.92
CA THR A 213 -21.63 12.27 9.14
C THR A 213 -20.54 12.24 8.08
N ARG A 214 -20.79 12.75 6.89
CA ARG A 214 -19.74 12.85 5.81
C ARG A 214 -18.45 13.45 6.36
N TRP A 215 -18.55 14.29 7.40
CA TRP A 215 -17.41 14.88 8.07
C TRP A 215 -16.61 13.87 8.92
N GLU A 216 -17.25 12.97 9.62
CA GLU A 216 -16.56 11.89 10.39
C GLU A 216 -15.86 10.93 9.44
N GLN A 217 -16.52 10.52 8.36
CA GLN A 217 -15.88 9.70 7.32
C GLN A 217 -14.67 10.41 6.69
N PHE A 218 -14.79 11.70 6.41
CA PHE A 218 -13.70 12.51 5.88
C PHE A 218 -12.49 12.55 6.84
N LEU A 219 -12.72 12.69 8.15
CA LEU A 219 -11.68 12.66 9.16
C LEU A 219 -11.04 11.26 9.27
N ASP A 220 -11.83 10.19 9.22
CA ASP A 220 -11.31 8.82 9.23
C ASP A 220 -10.35 8.58 8.06
N TYR A 221 -10.70 9.03 6.84
CA TYR A 221 -9.80 8.91 5.69
C TYR A 221 -8.52 9.74 5.83
N ILE A 222 -8.57 10.91 6.49
CA ILE A 222 -7.35 11.67 6.82
C ILE A 222 -6.46 10.86 7.76
N ILE A 223 -7.04 10.24 8.79
CA ILE A 223 -6.30 9.41 9.75
C ILE A 223 -5.67 8.20 9.04
N ILE A 224 -6.44 7.50 8.21
CA ILE A 224 -5.95 6.34 7.42
C ILE A 224 -4.80 6.78 6.50
N GLY A 225 -4.93 7.91 5.80
CA GLY A 225 -3.87 8.46 4.96
C GLY A 225 -2.62 8.86 5.75
N PHE A 226 -2.77 9.39 6.96
CA PHE A 226 -1.67 9.68 7.85
C PHE A 226 -0.96 8.40 8.31
N GLU A 227 -1.72 7.39 8.74
CA GLU A 227 -1.21 6.10 9.18
C GLU A 227 -0.53 5.32 8.05
N HIS A 228 -0.98 5.49 6.82
CA HIS A 228 -0.32 4.95 5.65
C HIS A 228 1.14 5.41 5.54
N ILE A 229 1.45 6.63 6.00
CA ILE A 229 2.82 7.12 6.06
C ILE A 229 3.46 6.79 7.40
N VAL A 230 2.82 7.15 8.54
CA VAL A 230 3.38 7.02 9.89
C VAL A 230 2.41 6.23 10.77
N PRO A 231 2.76 5.01 11.22
CA PRO A 231 4.08 4.34 11.13
C PRO A 231 4.23 3.36 9.95
N LYS A 232 3.18 3.08 9.16
CA LYS A 232 3.10 1.92 8.26
C LYS A 232 3.97 2.05 7.00
N GLY A 233 4.11 3.26 6.45
CA GLY A 233 4.79 3.53 5.18
C GLY A 233 6.30 3.73 5.28
N LEU A 234 7.07 2.70 5.64
CA LEU A 234 8.52 2.80 5.78
C LEU A 234 9.21 3.28 4.50
N ASP A 235 8.73 2.88 3.34
CA ASP A 235 9.21 3.32 2.02
C ASP A 235 9.05 4.83 1.85
N HIS A 236 7.86 5.34 2.18
CA HIS A 236 7.55 6.77 2.13
C HIS A 236 8.40 7.55 3.13
N ILE A 237 8.54 7.05 4.36
CA ILE A 237 9.38 7.67 5.39
C ILE A 237 10.82 7.80 4.89
N LEU A 238 11.39 6.71 4.36
CA LEU A 238 12.77 6.69 3.89
C LEU A 238 12.97 7.58 2.67
N PHE A 239 12.02 7.60 1.74
CA PHE A 239 12.00 8.47 0.58
C PHE A 239 11.95 9.95 0.97
N VAL A 240 11.05 10.33 1.90
CA VAL A 240 10.90 11.69 2.42
C VAL A 240 12.14 12.15 3.18
N ILE A 241 12.76 11.27 3.98
CA ILE A 241 14.07 11.54 4.61
C ILE A 241 15.13 11.81 3.53
N GLY A 242 15.16 11.00 2.47
CA GLY A 242 16.05 11.20 1.33
C GLY A 242 15.87 12.56 0.66
N ILE A 243 14.63 13.01 0.45
CA ILE A 243 14.33 14.35 -0.08
C ILE A 243 14.84 15.44 0.88
N PHE A 244 14.58 15.27 2.18
CA PHE A 244 14.94 16.22 3.24
C PHE A 244 16.47 16.42 3.35
N LEU A 245 17.26 15.35 3.25
CA LEU A 245 18.70 15.40 3.42
C LEU A 245 19.38 16.38 2.45
N LEU A 246 18.92 16.49 1.20
CA LEU A 246 19.53 17.41 0.22
C LEU A 246 19.12 18.86 0.44
N SER A 247 17.94 19.12 0.97
CA SER A 247 17.44 20.48 1.16
C SER A 247 16.56 20.59 2.38
N THR A 248 16.98 21.37 3.36
CA THR A 248 16.22 21.69 4.57
C THR A 248 15.39 22.96 4.43
N HIS A 249 15.26 23.53 3.22
CA HIS A 249 14.44 24.71 2.97
C HIS A 249 12.99 24.28 2.76
N TRP A 250 12.07 24.89 3.53
CA TRP A 250 10.67 24.48 3.55
C TRP A 250 9.95 24.60 2.20
N LYS A 251 10.22 25.65 1.40
CA LYS A 251 9.58 25.83 0.09
C LYS A 251 9.89 24.72 -0.91
N PRO A 252 11.15 24.36 -1.17
CA PRO A 252 11.46 23.20 -2.02
C PRO A 252 10.97 21.88 -1.47
N LEU A 253 10.97 21.68 -0.14
CA LEU A 253 10.45 20.46 0.49
C LEU A 253 8.95 20.34 0.25
N LEU A 254 8.19 21.39 0.57
CA LEU A 254 6.75 21.41 0.33
C LEU A 254 6.41 21.15 -1.14
N THR A 255 7.11 21.82 -2.09
CA THR A 255 6.89 21.59 -3.52
C THR A 255 7.11 20.13 -3.93
N GLN A 256 8.13 19.46 -3.38
CA GLN A 256 8.42 18.06 -3.70
C GLN A 256 7.39 17.12 -3.07
N VAL A 257 7.05 17.34 -1.80
CA VAL A 257 6.03 16.54 -1.10
C VAL A 257 4.67 16.66 -1.80
N THR A 258 4.21 17.89 -2.07
CA THR A 258 2.94 18.09 -2.79
C THR A 258 2.98 17.50 -4.20
N ALA A 259 4.11 17.61 -4.93
CA ALA A 259 4.25 16.98 -6.25
C ALA A 259 4.14 15.45 -6.16
N PHE A 260 4.75 14.83 -5.14
CA PHE A 260 4.60 13.41 -4.86
C PHE A 260 3.14 13.04 -4.57
N THR A 261 2.49 13.76 -3.65
CA THR A 261 1.10 13.48 -3.25
C THR A 261 0.12 13.63 -4.42
N ILE A 262 0.30 14.64 -5.29
CA ILE A 262 -0.52 14.80 -6.51
C ILE A 262 -0.32 13.61 -7.45
N ALA A 263 0.93 13.19 -7.69
CA ALA A 263 1.22 12.05 -8.54
C ALA A 263 0.60 10.76 -7.99
N HIS A 264 0.80 10.51 -6.69
CA HIS A 264 0.20 9.41 -5.96
C HIS A 264 -1.33 9.39 -6.08
N SER A 265 -1.98 10.53 -5.86
CA SER A 265 -3.44 10.68 -5.99
C SER A 265 -3.94 10.32 -7.40
N ILE A 266 -3.22 10.75 -8.45
CA ILE A 266 -3.59 10.46 -9.84
C ILE A 266 -3.55 8.95 -10.09
N THR A 267 -2.45 8.29 -9.78
CA THR A 267 -2.31 6.86 -10.06
C THR A 267 -3.18 6.01 -9.15
N LEU A 268 -3.36 6.41 -7.89
CA LEU A 268 -4.30 5.76 -6.98
C LEU A 268 -5.74 5.82 -7.53
N GLY A 269 -6.18 7.00 -7.99
CA GLY A 269 -7.48 7.14 -8.62
C GLY A 269 -7.63 6.30 -9.90
N LEU A 270 -6.63 6.33 -10.80
CA LEU A 270 -6.65 5.53 -12.02
C LEU A 270 -6.69 4.01 -11.74
N SER A 271 -5.98 3.57 -10.71
CA SER A 271 -5.89 2.17 -10.33
C SER A 271 -7.21 1.68 -9.71
N ILE A 272 -7.84 2.45 -8.85
CA ILE A 272 -9.17 2.12 -8.27
C ILE A 272 -10.25 2.02 -9.35
N TYR A 273 -10.21 2.88 -10.38
CA TYR A 273 -11.12 2.75 -11.52
C TYR A 273 -10.75 1.62 -12.50
N GLY A 274 -9.69 0.85 -12.21
CA GLY A 274 -9.24 -0.25 -13.06
C GLY A 274 -8.64 0.19 -14.40
N ILE A 275 -8.33 1.49 -14.57
CA ILE A 275 -7.78 2.05 -15.82
C ILE A 275 -6.30 1.66 -15.97
N VAL A 276 -5.57 1.62 -14.87
CA VAL A 276 -4.16 1.20 -14.82
C VAL A 276 -3.99 0.28 -13.61
N GLN A 277 -3.54 -0.93 -13.87
CA GLN A 277 -3.18 -1.90 -12.84
C GLN A 277 -1.79 -2.44 -13.16
N LEU A 278 -0.90 -2.37 -12.19
CA LEU A 278 0.42 -2.99 -12.28
C LEU A 278 0.57 -3.94 -11.09
N PRO A 279 1.11 -5.13 -11.32
CA PRO A 279 1.32 -6.08 -10.24
C PRO A 279 2.40 -5.59 -9.26
N SER A 280 2.26 -5.97 -7.98
CA SER A 280 3.13 -5.52 -6.88
C SER A 280 4.59 -5.87 -7.10
N ASN A 281 4.87 -7.04 -7.68
CA ASN A 281 6.22 -7.49 -8.04
C ASN A 281 6.97 -6.56 -9.02
N ILE A 282 6.26 -5.68 -9.74
CA ILE A 282 6.87 -4.62 -10.57
C ILE A 282 6.92 -3.31 -9.79
N VAL A 283 5.85 -2.97 -9.09
CA VAL A 283 5.72 -1.66 -8.44
C VAL A 283 6.66 -1.53 -7.25
N GLU A 284 6.72 -2.53 -6.38
CA GLU A 284 7.53 -2.49 -5.16
C GLU A 284 9.04 -2.38 -5.41
N PRO A 285 9.64 -3.16 -6.33
CA PRO A 285 11.03 -2.95 -6.70
C PRO A 285 11.31 -1.55 -7.27
N LEU A 286 10.38 -1.00 -8.05
CA LEU A 286 10.54 0.35 -8.61
C LEU A 286 10.46 1.42 -7.51
N ILE A 287 9.60 1.23 -6.50
CA ILE A 287 9.58 2.09 -5.30
C ILE A 287 10.93 2.02 -4.59
N ALA A 288 11.44 0.83 -4.30
CA ALA A 288 12.74 0.65 -3.68
C ALA A 288 13.89 1.27 -4.51
N ALA A 289 13.87 1.09 -5.82
CA ALA A 289 14.83 1.72 -6.74
C ALA A 289 14.77 3.26 -6.71
N SER A 290 13.57 3.85 -6.54
CA SER A 290 13.40 5.30 -6.40
C SER A 290 14.06 5.84 -5.13
N ILE A 291 13.98 5.08 -4.03
CA ILE A 291 14.63 5.41 -2.75
C ILE A 291 16.16 5.38 -2.92
N VAL A 292 16.69 4.32 -3.56
CA VAL A 292 18.12 4.22 -3.89
C VAL A 292 18.58 5.40 -4.74
N TYR A 293 17.80 5.76 -5.76
CA TYR A 293 18.11 6.89 -6.63
C TYR A 293 18.26 8.20 -5.84
N VAL A 294 17.29 8.52 -4.96
CA VAL A 294 17.32 9.74 -4.14
C VAL A 294 18.53 9.75 -3.21
N GLY A 295 18.86 8.62 -2.58
CA GLY A 295 20.03 8.48 -1.72
C GLY A 295 21.33 8.70 -2.51
N ILE A 296 21.48 8.07 -3.66
CA ILE A 296 22.67 8.22 -4.54
C ILE A 296 22.77 9.65 -5.08
N GLU A 297 21.67 10.25 -5.53
CA GLU A 297 21.67 11.65 -6.01
C GLU A 297 22.22 12.61 -4.96
N ASN A 298 21.83 12.43 -3.68
CA ASN A 298 22.32 13.26 -2.58
C ASN A 298 23.84 13.17 -2.37
N LEU A 299 24.46 12.02 -2.66
CA LEU A 299 25.91 11.84 -2.54
C LEU A 299 26.67 12.65 -3.58
N PHE A 300 26.14 12.75 -4.80
CA PHE A 300 26.81 13.41 -5.92
C PHE A 300 26.36 14.85 -6.16
N THR A 301 25.18 15.24 -5.66
CA THR A 301 24.59 16.56 -5.90
C THR A 301 24.78 17.44 -4.67
N GLN A 302 25.26 18.67 -4.89
CA GLN A 302 25.47 19.65 -3.81
C GLN A 302 24.38 20.71 -3.75
N LYS A 303 23.66 20.91 -4.84
CA LYS A 303 22.61 21.95 -4.95
C LYS A 303 21.34 21.33 -5.48
N LEU A 304 20.22 21.74 -4.91
CA LEU A 304 18.90 21.31 -5.36
C LEU A 304 18.68 21.75 -6.82
N GLN A 305 18.42 20.79 -7.68
CA GLN A 305 18.12 21.03 -9.10
C GLN A 305 16.65 21.40 -9.28
N LYS A 306 16.33 22.28 -10.22
CA LYS A 306 14.94 22.71 -10.49
C LYS A 306 14.03 21.56 -10.96
N TRP A 307 14.59 20.59 -11.67
CA TRP A 307 13.85 19.44 -12.21
C TRP A 307 13.54 18.35 -11.16
N ARG A 308 14.11 18.46 -9.95
CA ARG A 308 13.94 17.44 -8.92
C ARG A 308 12.47 17.23 -8.54
N ALA A 309 11.65 18.28 -8.49
CA ALA A 309 10.23 18.14 -8.24
C ALA A 309 9.53 17.28 -9.31
N THR A 310 9.98 17.35 -10.57
CA THR A 310 9.47 16.50 -11.67
C THR A 310 9.87 15.03 -11.47
N VAL A 311 11.08 14.77 -10.99
CA VAL A 311 11.52 13.40 -10.67
C VAL A 311 10.74 12.83 -9.49
N VAL A 312 10.56 13.64 -8.45
CA VAL A 312 9.76 13.25 -7.28
C VAL A 312 8.31 13.00 -7.68
N PHE A 313 7.75 13.81 -8.59
CA PHE A 313 6.44 13.56 -9.18
C PHE A 313 6.40 12.20 -9.90
N ALA A 314 7.39 11.91 -10.76
CA ALA A 314 7.46 10.65 -11.47
C ALA A 314 7.55 9.44 -10.52
N PHE A 315 8.32 9.56 -9.44
CA PHE A 315 8.39 8.52 -8.41
C PHE A 315 7.11 8.40 -7.57
N GLY A 316 6.39 9.51 -7.35
CA GLY A 316 5.10 9.50 -6.67
C GLY A 316 3.99 8.76 -7.44
N LEU A 317 4.14 8.55 -8.75
CA LEU A 317 3.21 7.75 -9.54
C LEU A 317 3.27 6.25 -9.17
N LEU A 318 4.41 5.75 -8.70
CA LEU A 318 4.62 4.33 -8.43
C LEU A 318 3.76 3.81 -7.26
N PRO A 319 3.85 4.36 -6.04
CA PRO A 319 3.12 3.80 -4.91
C PRO A 319 1.60 3.90 -5.04
N GLY A 320 1.08 4.86 -5.81
CA GLY A 320 -0.36 4.94 -6.09
C GLY A 320 -0.90 3.78 -6.94
N LEU A 321 -0.03 3.11 -7.70
CA LEU A 321 -0.40 1.94 -8.49
C LEU A 321 -0.47 0.66 -7.63
N GLY A 322 0.33 0.57 -6.58
CA GLY A 322 0.36 -0.60 -5.69
C GLY A 322 -0.66 -0.55 -4.55
N PHE A 323 -1.21 0.62 -4.22
CA PHE A 323 -2.07 0.79 -3.04
C PHE A 323 -3.59 0.78 -3.35
N ALA A 324 -3.97 0.65 -4.61
CA ALA A 324 -5.38 0.71 -5.01
C ALA A 324 -6.24 -0.42 -4.42
N SER A 325 -5.69 -1.61 -4.25
CA SER A 325 -6.36 -2.74 -3.60
C SER A 325 -6.80 -2.39 -2.19
N VAL A 326 -5.91 -1.83 -1.38
CA VAL A 326 -6.18 -1.46 0.02
C VAL A 326 -7.30 -0.41 0.14
N LEU A 327 -7.32 0.59 -0.74
CA LEU A 327 -8.36 1.63 -0.68
C LEU A 327 -9.72 1.15 -1.21
N PHE A 328 -9.71 0.23 -2.20
CA PHE A 328 -10.92 -0.46 -2.65
C PHE A 328 -11.51 -1.33 -1.53
N GLU A 329 -10.65 -1.91 -0.72
CA GLU A 329 -10.96 -2.76 0.44
C GLU A 329 -11.57 -1.95 1.60
N ILE A 330 -11.19 -0.70 1.79
CA ILE A 330 -11.78 0.21 2.81
C ILE A 330 -13.25 0.53 2.46
N GLY A 331 -13.71 0.14 1.26
CA GLY A 331 -15.13 0.22 0.89
C GLY A 331 -15.63 1.63 0.67
N LEU A 332 -14.83 2.47 0.01
CA LEU A 332 -15.26 3.80 -0.42
C LEU A 332 -16.54 3.72 -1.26
N PRO A 333 -17.64 4.34 -0.81
CA PRO A 333 -18.84 4.47 -1.63
C PRO A 333 -18.49 5.18 -2.93
N ARG A 334 -19.06 4.74 -4.06
CA ARG A 334 -18.73 5.30 -5.38
C ARG A 334 -19.06 6.80 -5.51
N ASP A 335 -20.07 7.25 -4.80
CA ASP A 335 -20.52 8.65 -4.75
C ASP A 335 -19.69 9.54 -3.80
N ALA A 336 -19.06 8.98 -2.76
CA ALA A 336 -18.13 9.66 -1.85
C ALA A 336 -16.64 9.45 -2.23
N PHE A 337 -16.37 8.78 -3.36
CA PHE A 337 -15.02 8.39 -3.76
C PHE A 337 -14.03 9.57 -3.84
N LEU A 338 -14.43 10.66 -4.49
CA LEU A 338 -13.57 11.84 -4.64
C LEU A 338 -13.28 12.52 -3.29
N GLU A 339 -14.27 12.55 -2.39
CA GLU A 339 -14.11 13.11 -1.05
C GLU A 339 -13.15 12.25 -0.22
N GLY A 340 -13.32 10.91 -0.25
CA GLY A 340 -12.46 9.99 0.44
C GLY A 340 -11.02 9.98 -0.08
N LEU A 341 -10.84 10.00 -1.42
CA LEU A 341 -9.53 10.10 -2.05
C LEU A 341 -8.81 11.41 -1.67
N LEU A 342 -9.54 12.53 -1.66
CA LEU A 342 -9.00 13.83 -1.26
C LEU A 342 -8.59 13.81 0.21
N ALA A 343 -9.47 13.32 1.10
CA ALA A 343 -9.21 13.20 2.53
C ALA A 343 -7.99 12.32 2.83
N PHE A 344 -7.92 11.14 2.21
CA PHE A 344 -6.77 10.24 2.31
C PHE A 344 -5.46 10.93 1.91
N ASN A 345 -5.43 11.61 0.78
CA ASN A 345 -4.23 12.28 0.29
C ASN A 345 -3.84 13.50 1.15
N ILE A 346 -4.80 14.19 1.78
CA ILE A 346 -4.50 15.18 2.82
C ILE A 346 -3.78 14.50 4.00
N GLY A 347 -4.24 13.34 4.43
CA GLY A 347 -3.60 12.53 5.48
C GLY A 347 -2.17 12.12 5.09
N VAL A 348 -1.96 11.63 3.87
CA VAL A 348 -0.65 11.30 3.30
C VAL A 348 0.30 12.51 3.37
N GLU A 349 -0.14 13.68 2.91
CA GLU A 349 0.68 14.90 2.94
C GLU A 349 1.02 15.32 4.38
N LEU A 350 0.06 15.24 5.30
CA LEU A 350 0.29 15.51 6.72
C LEU A 350 1.30 14.53 7.33
N GLY A 351 1.22 13.24 7.01
CA GLY A 351 2.19 12.23 7.44
C GLY A 351 3.61 12.53 6.95
N GLN A 352 3.75 12.87 5.67
CA GLN A 352 5.04 13.26 5.09
C GLN A 352 5.60 14.53 5.73
N LEU A 353 4.76 15.53 6.00
CA LEU A 353 5.16 16.75 6.70
C LEU A 353 5.56 16.47 8.15
N ALA A 354 4.91 15.53 8.83
CA ALA A 354 5.30 15.10 10.17
C ALA A 354 6.70 14.46 10.16
N VAL A 355 7.01 13.60 9.18
CA VAL A 355 8.35 13.03 9.01
C VAL A 355 9.40 14.13 8.81
N ILE A 356 9.12 15.11 7.94
CA ILE A 356 10.01 16.26 7.71
C ILE A 356 10.19 17.07 8.98
N ALA A 357 9.12 17.33 9.75
CA ALA A 357 9.19 18.08 10.98
C ALA A 357 10.09 17.39 12.02
N VAL A 358 9.93 16.07 12.20
CA VAL A 358 10.79 15.26 13.06
C VAL A 358 12.25 15.31 12.59
N ALA A 359 12.50 15.07 11.30
CA ALA A 359 13.84 15.15 10.75
C ALA A 359 14.48 16.53 10.90
N TYR A 360 13.69 17.60 10.76
CA TYR A 360 14.15 18.98 10.97
C TYR A 360 14.54 19.24 12.42
N VAL A 361 13.75 18.77 13.37
CA VAL A 361 14.06 18.89 14.80
C VAL A 361 15.33 18.13 15.16
N LEU A 362 15.50 16.91 14.64
CA LEU A 362 16.63 16.04 14.97
C LEU A 362 17.95 16.52 14.36
N VAL A 363 17.96 16.92 13.11
CA VAL A 363 19.21 17.20 12.39
C VAL A 363 19.22 18.52 11.61
N GLY A 364 18.07 19.13 11.34
CA GLY A 364 17.95 20.36 10.57
C GLY A 364 18.18 21.62 11.39
N PHE A 365 17.78 21.61 12.68
CA PHE A 365 17.83 22.75 13.56
C PHE A 365 19.28 23.09 13.97
N GLY A 366 19.81 24.22 13.48
CA GLY A 366 21.16 24.73 13.84
C GLY A 366 22.32 24.15 13.03
N GLY A 367 22.13 23.12 12.21
CA GLY A 367 23.21 22.45 11.45
C GLY A 367 23.32 22.84 9.97
N ARG A 368 22.23 23.25 9.37
CA ARG A 368 22.01 23.39 7.92
C ARG A 368 23.00 24.29 7.16
N ASN A 369 23.52 25.33 7.79
CA ASN A 369 24.48 26.28 7.19
C ASN A 369 25.93 26.03 7.63
N ARG A 370 26.21 24.91 8.29
CA ARG A 370 27.52 24.54 8.79
C ARG A 370 28.24 23.64 7.81
N GLU A 371 29.55 23.82 7.64
CA GLU A 371 30.41 22.99 6.77
C GLU A 371 30.38 21.50 7.14
N TRP A 372 30.20 21.17 8.43
CA TRP A 372 30.11 19.82 8.95
C TRP A 372 28.80 19.09 8.57
N TYR A 373 27.72 19.82 8.21
CA TYR A 373 26.42 19.22 7.96
C TYR A 373 26.44 18.19 6.82
N ARG A 374 27.12 18.51 5.72
CA ARG A 374 27.25 17.61 4.57
C ARG A 374 28.01 16.32 4.92
N PRO A 375 29.26 16.34 5.46
CA PRO A 375 30.02 15.12 5.73
C PRO A 375 29.45 14.29 6.89
N TRP A 376 28.75 14.88 7.85
CA TRP A 376 28.26 14.18 9.04
C TRP A 376 26.76 13.89 9.04
N VAL A 377 25.95 14.49 8.17
CA VAL A 377 24.51 14.27 8.10
C VAL A 377 24.10 13.81 6.71
N ILE A 378 24.37 14.61 5.66
CA ILE A 378 23.91 14.29 4.31
C ILE A 378 24.54 13.00 3.79
N VAL A 379 25.86 12.86 3.86
CA VAL A 379 26.56 11.71 3.30
C VAL A 379 26.20 10.42 4.05
N PRO A 380 26.33 10.32 5.39
CA PRO A 380 25.97 9.07 6.07
C PRO A 380 24.47 8.78 6.02
N GLY A 381 23.60 9.79 6.15
CA GLY A 381 22.17 9.60 6.00
C GLY A 381 21.77 9.08 4.61
N SER A 382 22.37 9.64 3.55
CA SER A 382 22.12 9.19 2.17
C SER A 382 22.67 7.79 1.89
N LEU A 383 23.79 7.41 2.53
CA LEU A 383 24.28 6.03 2.47
C LEU A 383 23.31 5.06 3.13
N VAL A 384 22.78 5.39 4.31
CA VAL A 384 21.76 4.56 4.99
C VAL A 384 20.52 4.41 4.10
N VAL A 385 19.99 5.51 3.55
CA VAL A 385 18.85 5.49 2.61
C VAL A 385 19.13 4.59 1.41
N SER A 386 20.33 4.71 0.80
CA SER A 386 20.70 3.89 -0.36
C SER A 386 20.88 2.41 -0.02
N ILE A 387 21.44 2.09 1.15
CA ILE A 387 21.67 0.70 1.59
C ILE A 387 20.33 0.03 1.91
N VAL A 388 19.47 0.68 2.68
CA VAL A 388 18.15 0.12 3.03
C VAL A 388 17.28 -0.04 1.79
N GLY A 389 17.18 1.00 0.93
CA GLY A 389 16.46 0.90 -0.33
C GLY A 389 17.04 -0.18 -1.26
N GLY A 390 18.37 -0.33 -1.29
CA GLY A 390 19.06 -1.38 -2.05
C GLY A 390 18.78 -2.79 -1.51
N TRP A 391 18.68 -2.94 -0.19
CA TRP A 391 18.27 -4.18 0.44
C TRP A 391 16.83 -4.54 0.04
N TRP A 392 15.86 -3.63 0.19
CA TRP A 392 14.48 -3.85 -0.23
C TRP A 392 14.35 -4.14 -1.73
N PHE A 393 15.16 -3.48 -2.57
CA PHE A 393 15.18 -3.80 -3.99
C PHE A 393 15.61 -5.23 -4.26
N LEU A 394 16.65 -5.73 -3.57
CA LEU A 394 17.11 -7.10 -3.71
C LEU A 394 16.10 -8.11 -3.13
N GLU A 395 15.52 -7.80 -1.99
CA GLU A 395 14.49 -8.59 -1.33
C GLU A 395 13.29 -8.81 -2.25
N ARG A 396 12.78 -7.71 -2.86
CA ARG A 396 11.61 -7.71 -3.75
C ARG A 396 11.91 -8.16 -5.20
N THR A 397 13.15 -8.51 -5.53
CA THR A 397 13.52 -8.97 -6.89
C THR A 397 14.20 -10.32 -6.90
N VAL A 398 15.18 -10.53 -6.04
CA VAL A 398 16.07 -11.71 -6.08
C VAL A 398 15.75 -12.70 -4.97
N LEU A 399 15.33 -12.21 -3.78
CA LEU A 399 15.07 -13.05 -2.63
C LEU A 399 13.60 -13.48 -2.52
N ALA A 400 12.70 -12.77 -3.20
CA ALA A 400 11.29 -13.15 -3.36
C ALA A 400 11.06 -14.22 -4.44
N SER A 401 12.15 -14.79 -5.01
CA SER A 401 12.11 -15.82 -6.06
C SER A 401 12.29 -17.24 -5.49
#